data_4ced353f50e273323492210c29b6625d
#
_entry.id   4ced353f50e273323492210c29b6625d
#
_cell.length_a   1.000
_cell.length_b   1.000
_cell.length_c   1.000
_cell.angle_alpha   90.00
_cell.angle_beta   90.00
_cell.angle_gamma   90.00
#
_symmetry.space_group_name_H-M   'P 1'
#
loop_
_entity.id
_entity.type
_entity.pdbx_description
1 polymer ?
#
loop_
_entity_poly.entity_id
_entity_poly.type
_entity_poly.pdbx_seq_one_letter_code
_entity_poly.pdbx_strand_id
1 'polypeptide(L)' 'MSDFDVSNEYKLQTLNTRLEQLNVEGWHNEEAKTVATALGNTEEVERLTANIEIIKTAIVAVKSQIADLA' A
#
# COMPACT_ATOMS: atom_id res chain seq x y z
N MET A 1 22.07 -4.57 3.93
CA MET A 1 22.56 -3.26 4.40
C MET A 1 22.67 -2.30 3.20
N SER A 2 22.26 -1.07 3.37
CA SER A 2 22.33 -0.09 2.30
C SER A 2 23.74 0.47 2.16
N ASP A 3 24.16 0.71 0.91
CA ASP A 3 25.44 1.36 0.61
C ASP A 3 25.38 2.89 0.74
N PHE A 4 24.19 3.41 1.09
CA PHE A 4 23.94 4.84 1.13
C PHE A 4 23.71 5.33 2.54
N ASP A 5 24.41 6.41 2.91
CA ASP A 5 24.29 7.05 4.21
C ASP A 5 23.08 7.99 4.23
N VAL A 6 21.98 7.51 4.76
CA VAL A 6 20.75 8.28 4.92
C VAL A 6 20.34 8.18 6.38
N SER A 7 19.96 9.30 7.00
CA SER A 7 19.56 9.31 8.40
C SER A 7 18.29 8.47 8.62
N ASN A 8 18.17 7.88 9.81
CA ASN A 8 16.99 7.13 10.18
C ASN A 8 15.74 8.01 10.21
N GLU A 9 15.88 9.27 10.60
CA GLU A 9 14.77 10.23 10.58
C GLU A 9 14.21 10.42 9.17
N TYR A 10 15.10 10.59 8.19
CA TYR A 10 14.69 10.73 6.79
C TYR A 10 14.02 9.46 6.29
N LYS A 11 14.59 8.29 6.60
CA LYS A 11 14.03 7.01 6.22
C LYS A 11 12.63 6.82 6.79
N LEU A 12 12.45 7.13 8.08
CA LEU A 12 11.14 7.01 8.74
C LEU A 12 10.12 7.94 8.12
N GLN A 13 10.49 9.18 7.85
CA GLN A 13 9.59 10.14 7.20
C GLN A 13 9.14 9.64 5.84
N THR A 14 10.09 9.15 5.04
CA THR A 14 9.80 8.61 3.70
C THR A 14 8.88 7.39 3.78
N LEU A 15 9.17 6.46 4.70
CA LEU A 15 8.39 5.24 4.86
C LEU A 15 6.99 5.53 5.37
N ASN A 16 6.84 6.47 6.31
CA ASN A 16 5.52 6.87 6.81
C ASN A 16 4.67 7.53 5.72
N THR A 17 5.28 8.36 4.88
CA THR A 17 4.60 8.98 3.74
C THR A 17 4.14 7.91 2.75
N ARG A 18 5.01 6.95 2.45
CA ARG A 18 4.68 5.83 1.56
C ARG A 18 3.54 4.97 2.13
N LEU A 19 3.58 4.70 3.42
CA LEU A 19 2.53 3.95 4.10
C LEU A 19 1.18 4.66 3.98
N GLU A 20 1.15 5.96 4.19
CA GLU A 20 -0.07 6.75 4.03
C GLU A 20 -0.60 6.67 2.60
N GLN A 21 0.28 6.82 1.61
CA GLN A 21 -0.09 6.73 0.20
C GLN A 21 -0.68 5.36 -0.15
N LEU A 22 -0.09 4.29 0.38
CA LEU A 22 -0.58 2.93 0.15
C LEU A 22 -1.96 2.72 0.79
N ASN A 23 -2.18 3.26 1.98
CA ASN A 23 -3.49 3.19 2.63
C ASN A 23 -4.57 3.93 1.84
N VAL A 24 -4.24 5.12 1.33
CA VAL A 24 -5.16 5.91 0.50
C VAL A 24 -5.46 5.16 -0.80
N GLU A 25 -4.45 4.62 -1.45
CA GLU A 25 -4.62 3.84 -2.68
C GLU A 25 -5.47 2.59 -2.44
N GLY A 26 -5.23 1.90 -1.34
CA GLY A 26 -6.03 0.73 -0.94
C GLY A 26 -7.50 1.10 -0.77
N TRP A 27 -7.77 2.20 -0.07
CA TRP A 27 -9.15 2.68 0.13
C TRP A 27 -9.82 3.02 -1.20
N HIS A 28 -9.12 3.70 -2.11
CA HIS A 28 -9.66 4.02 -3.44
C HIS A 28 -10.00 2.75 -4.23
N ASN A 29 -9.15 1.72 -4.14
CA ASN A 29 -9.42 0.44 -4.81
C ASN A 29 -10.62 -0.28 -4.20
N GLU A 30 -10.80 -0.21 -2.88
CA GLU A 30 -11.98 -0.78 -2.21
C GLU A 30 -13.27 -0.08 -2.63
N GLU A 31 -13.23 1.25 -2.73
CA GLU A 31 -14.37 2.05 -3.21
C GLU A 31 -14.73 1.69 -4.65
N ALA A 32 -13.72 1.60 -5.51
CA ALA A 32 -13.93 1.22 -6.91
C ALA A 32 -14.50 -0.20 -7.00
N LYS A 33 -14.04 -1.12 -6.15
CA LYS A 33 -14.56 -2.49 -6.10
C LYS A 33 -16.03 -2.52 -5.68
N THR A 34 -16.41 -1.68 -4.70
CA THR A 34 -17.81 -1.58 -4.27
C THR A 34 -18.70 -1.15 -5.44
N VAL A 35 -18.26 -0.15 -6.20
CA VAL A 35 -19.01 0.35 -7.37
C VAL A 35 -19.08 -0.74 -8.46
N ALA A 36 -17.96 -1.38 -8.76
CA ALA A 36 -17.90 -2.44 -9.77
C ALA A 36 -18.81 -3.63 -9.40
N THR A 37 -18.87 -3.97 -8.11
CA THR A 37 -19.76 -5.02 -7.61
C THR A 37 -21.22 -4.64 -7.83
N ALA A 38 -21.57 -3.40 -7.50
CA ALA A 38 -22.95 -2.90 -7.70
C ALA A 38 -23.37 -2.93 -9.17
N LEU A 39 -22.42 -2.69 -10.09
CA LEU A 39 -22.67 -2.71 -11.53
C LEU A 39 -22.60 -4.11 -12.13
N GLY A 40 -22.26 -5.13 -11.36
CA GLY A 40 -22.09 -6.48 -11.85
C GLY A 40 -20.89 -6.67 -12.77
N ASN A 41 -19.88 -5.81 -12.67
CA ASN A 41 -18.68 -5.87 -13.50
C ASN A 41 -17.66 -6.82 -12.88
N THR A 42 -17.82 -8.11 -13.16
CA THR A 42 -17.03 -9.19 -12.56
C THR A 42 -15.53 -9.06 -12.88
N GLU A 43 -15.17 -8.71 -14.12
CA GLU A 43 -13.76 -8.54 -14.51
C GLU A 43 -13.09 -7.46 -13.70
N GLU A 44 -13.75 -6.33 -13.53
CA GLU A 44 -13.23 -5.21 -12.77
C GLU A 44 -13.08 -5.56 -11.28
N VAL A 45 -14.06 -6.28 -10.73
CA VAL A 45 -13.99 -6.77 -9.33
C VAL A 45 -12.76 -7.66 -9.14
N GLU A 46 -12.50 -8.58 -10.08
CA GLU A 46 -11.34 -9.46 -9.99
C GLU A 46 -10.02 -8.67 -10.07
N ARG A 47 -9.93 -7.70 -10.99
CA ARG A 47 -8.76 -6.86 -11.15
C ARG A 47 -8.47 -6.05 -9.89
N LEU A 48 -9.51 -5.43 -9.33
CA LEU A 48 -9.37 -4.62 -8.12
C LEU A 48 -9.05 -5.48 -6.89
N THR A 49 -9.61 -6.68 -6.81
CA THR A 49 -9.28 -7.62 -5.73
C THR A 49 -7.79 -7.97 -5.75
N ALA A 50 -7.23 -8.23 -6.93
CA ALA A 50 -5.80 -8.52 -7.08
C ALA A 50 -4.95 -7.30 -6.68
N ASN A 51 -5.34 -6.10 -7.11
CA ASN A 51 -4.63 -4.87 -6.74
C ASN A 51 -4.65 -4.64 -5.23
N ILE A 52 -5.78 -4.87 -4.57
CA ILE A 52 -5.91 -4.73 -3.11
C ILE A 52 -4.93 -5.66 -2.40
N GLU A 53 -4.80 -6.91 -2.85
CA GLU A 53 -3.86 -7.85 -2.24
C GLU A 53 -2.40 -7.40 -2.43
N ILE A 54 -2.06 -6.86 -3.60
CA ILE A 54 -0.72 -6.30 -3.85
C ILE A 54 -0.44 -5.14 -2.91
N ILE A 55 -1.41 -4.23 -2.73
CA ILE A 55 -1.27 -3.09 -1.83
C ILE A 55 -1.09 -3.54 -0.39
N LYS A 56 -1.88 -4.53 0.07
CA LYS A 56 -1.74 -5.09 1.42
C LYS A 56 -0.35 -5.67 1.65
N THR A 57 0.19 -6.37 0.67
CA THR A 57 1.55 -6.92 0.75
C THR A 57 2.59 -5.81 0.83
N ALA A 58 2.43 -4.76 0.04
CA ALA A 58 3.33 -3.60 0.09
C ALA A 58 3.27 -2.89 1.44
N ILE A 59 2.08 -2.77 2.04
CA ILE A 59 1.89 -2.18 3.37
C ILE A 59 2.66 -2.99 4.42
N VAL A 60 2.55 -4.31 4.38
CA VAL A 60 3.29 -5.19 5.31
C VAL A 60 4.79 -4.97 5.17
N ALA A 61 5.29 -4.89 3.94
CA ALA A 61 6.72 -4.68 3.68
C ALA A 61 7.20 -3.32 4.22
N VAL A 62 6.43 -2.25 4.02
CA VAL A 62 6.77 -0.92 4.53
C VAL A 62 6.75 -0.89 6.05
N LYS A 63 5.73 -1.49 6.68
CA LYS A 63 5.64 -1.58 8.15
C LYS A 63 6.83 -2.35 8.72
N SER A 64 7.26 -3.40 8.06
CA SER A 64 8.45 -4.17 8.46
C SER A 64 9.71 -3.32 8.43
N GLN A 65 9.89 -2.52 7.38
CA GLN A 65 11.02 -1.59 7.27
C GLN A 65 11.01 -0.54 8.39
N ILE A 66 9.84 -0.02 8.72
CA ILE A 66 9.69 0.95 9.82
C ILE A 66 10.08 0.30 11.15
N ALA A 67 9.61 -0.92 11.40
CA ALA A 67 9.93 -1.65 12.62
C ALA A 67 11.44 -1.90 12.75
N ASP A 68 12.12 -2.15 11.64
CA ASP A 68 13.57 -2.41 11.63
C ASP A 68 14.38 -1.14 11.99
N LEU A 69 13.81 0.04 11.81
CA LEU A 69 14.45 1.32 12.14
C LEU A 69 14.17 1.78 13.57
N ALA A 70 13.21 1.17 14.22
CA ALA A 70 12.80 1.58 15.58
C ALA A 70 13.71 1.07 16.68
#